data_5eaca319083017bffa4f38c44e9bb49d
#
_entry.id   5eaca319083017bffa4f38c44e9bb49d
#
_cell.length_a   1.000
_cell.length_b   1.000
_cell.length_c   1.000
_cell.angle_alpha   90.00
_cell.angle_beta   90.00
_cell.angle_gamma   90.00
#
_symmetry.space_group_name_H-M   'P 1'
#
loop_
_entity.id
_entity.type
_entity.pdbx_description
1 polymer ?
#
loop_
_entity_poly.entity_id
_entity_poly.type
_entity_poly.pdbx_seq_one_letter_code
_entity_poly.pdbx_strand_id
1 'polypeptide(L)'
;MRIAGHSEAEARRRAEALLTGLGLGERFLHQPAQLSGGEQQRVAIARSLANSPRLLLADEPTGNLDPANSHAVFEALRELAKTTGVAALIATHNMELAGHMDRVFALKDGHLEERAAEAQTY
;
A
#
# COMPACT_ATOMS: atom_id res chain seq x y z
N MET A 1 -3.86 -11.25 13.61
CA MET A 1 -2.66 -10.43 13.40
C MET A 1 -1.95 -10.25 14.73
N ARG A 2 -0.67 -10.61 14.83
CA ARG A 2 0.13 -10.35 16.05
C ARG A 2 0.98 -9.10 15.83
N ILE A 3 0.93 -8.17 16.78
CA ILE A 3 1.75 -6.96 16.79
C ILE A 3 2.75 -7.11 17.95
N ALA A 4 4.03 -7.03 17.64
CA ALA A 4 5.09 -7.26 18.62
C ALA A 4 5.01 -6.27 19.79
N GLY A 5 5.09 -6.76 21.02
CA GLY A 5 5.13 -5.95 22.24
C GLY A 5 3.80 -5.33 22.70
N HIS A 6 2.68 -5.69 22.05
CA HIS A 6 1.35 -5.16 22.38
C HIS A 6 0.42 -6.23 22.96
N SER A 7 -0.51 -5.81 23.81
CA SER A 7 -1.61 -6.65 24.27
C SER A 7 -2.55 -7.02 23.11
N GLU A 8 -3.35 -8.07 23.29
CA GLU A 8 -4.32 -8.49 22.26
C GLU A 8 -5.32 -7.36 21.94
N ALA A 9 -5.78 -6.63 22.94
CA ALA A 9 -6.71 -5.51 22.78
C ALA A 9 -6.09 -4.35 21.99
N GLU A 10 -4.81 -4.03 22.24
CA GLU A 10 -4.08 -3.01 21.48
C GLU A 10 -3.83 -3.45 20.05
N ALA A 11 -3.42 -4.71 19.85
CA ALA A 11 -3.21 -5.28 18.52
C ALA A 11 -4.51 -5.25 17.69
N ARG A 12 -5.64 -5.55 18.32
CA ARG A 12 -6.95 -5.49 17.68
C ARG A 12 -7.32 -4.07 17.28
N ARG A 13 -7.23 -3.10 18.21
CA ARG A 13 -7.51 -1.68 17.91
C ARG A 13 -6.66 -1.15 16.76
N ARG A 14 -5.37 -1.49 16.75
CA ARG A 14 -4.46 -1.09 15.69
C ARG A 14 -4.82 -1.73 14.34
N ALA A 15 -5.16 -3.01 14.34
CA ALA A 15 -5.60 -3.72 13.13
C ALA A 15 -6.88 -3.08 12.56
N GLU A 16 -7.86 -2.80 13.42
CA GLU A 16 -9.11 -2.15 13.02
C GLU A 16 -8.87 -0.75 12.44
N ALA A 17 -8.00 0.05 13.06
CA ALA A 17 -7.62 1.36 12.55
C ALA A 17 -6.96 1.30 11.17
N LEU A 18 -6.01 0.39 10.96
CA LEU A 18 -5.33 0.20 9.67
C LEU A 18 -6.31 -0.27 8.57
N LEU A 19 -7.16 -1.24 8.90
CA LEU A 19 -8.16 -1.75 7.94
C LEU A 19 -9.21 -0.70 7.60
N THR A 20 -9.66 0.09 8.57
CA THR A 20 -10.58 1.21 8.34
C THR A 20 -9.94 2.27 7.44
N GLY A 21 -8.68 2.63 7.66
CA GLY A 21 -7.92 3.56 6.82
C GLY A 21 -7.75 3.07 5.37
N LEU A 22 -7.86 1.77 5.16
CA LEU A 22 -7.83 1.14 3.83
C LEU A 22 -9.23 0.84 3.25
N GLY A 23 -10.30 1.37 3.86
CA GLY A 23 -11.67 1.18 3.40
C GLY A 23 -12.27 -0.20 3.68
N LEU A 24 -11.71 -0.96 4.63
CA LEU A 24 -12.13 -2.31 5.00
C LEU A 24 -12.86 -2.38 6.36
N GLY A 25 -13.36 -1.25 6.87
CA GLY A 25 -13.99 -1.18 8.20
C GLY A 25 -15.19 -2.11 8.40
N GLU A 26 -15.92 -2.43 7.34
CA GLU A 26 -17.07 -3.34 7.39
C GLU A 26 -16.69 -4.81 7.11
N ARG A 27 -15.40 -5.12 6.87
CA ARG A 27 -14.90 -6.42 6.46
C ARG A 27 -14.12 -7.18 7.55
N PHE A 28 -14.11 -6.69 8.78
CA PHE A 28 -13.29 -7.26 9.87
C PHE A 28 -13.57 -8.73 10.16
N LEU A 29 -14.80 -9.17 9.98
CA LEU A 29 -15.23 -10.55 10.24
C LEU A 29 -15.17 -11.44 8.99
N HIS A 30 -14.82 -10.90 7.81
CA HIS A 30 -14.71 -11.68 6.60
C HIS A 30 -13.40 -12.49 6.60
N GLN A 31 -13.50 -13.73 6.13
CA GLN A 31 -12.31 -14.54 5.85
C GLN A 31 -11.68 -14.11 4.52
N PRO A 32 -10.35 -14.33 4.33
CA PRO A 32 -9.66 -13.94 3.10
C PRO A 32 -10.33 -14.43 1.81
N ALA A 33 -10.93 -15.63 1.84
CA ALA A 33 -11.65 -16.20 0.68
C ALA A 33 -12.93 -15.45 0.32
N GLN A 34 -13.47 -14.61 1.21
CA GLN A 34 -14.67 -13.80 1.00
C GLN A 34 -14.36 -12.40 0.49
N LEU A 35 -13.08 -12.05 0.39
CA LEU A 35 -12.61 -10.73 -0.04
C LEU A 35 -12.31 -10.72 -1.54
N SER A 36 -12.58 -9.60 -2.19
CA SER A 36 -12.12 -9.34 -3.56
C SER A 36 -10.60 -9.27 -3.63
N GLY A 37 -10.02 -9.37 -4.83
CA GLY A 37 -8.57 -9.26 -5.03
C GLY A 37 -8.00 -7.94 -4.49
N GLY A 38 -8.69 -6.82 -4.74
CA GLY A 38 -8.30 -5.51 -4.22
C GLY A 38 -8.42 -5.42 -2.69
N GLU A 39 -9.45 -6.03 -2.10
CA GLU A 39 -9.60 -6.10 -0.65
C GLU A 39 -8.50 -6.96 -0.01
N GLN A 40 -8.16 -8.10 -0.60
CA GLN A 40 -7.05 -8.94 -0.16
C GLN A 40 -5.71 -8.19 -0.20
N GLN A 41 -5.47 -7.43 -1.27
CA GLN A 41 -4.26 -6.61 -1.40
C GLN A 41 -4.20 -5.53 -0.32
N ARG A 42 -5.31 -4.85 -0.02
CA ARG A 42 -5.37 -3.88 1.08
C ARG A 42 -5.13 -4.51 2.45
N VAL A 43 -5.59 -5.73 2.68
CA VAL A 43 -5.26 -6.48 3.90
C VAL A 43 -3.76 -6.79 3.98
N ALA A 44 -3.12 -7.15 2.86
CA ALA A 44 -1.67 -7.36 2.82
C ALA A 44 -0.89 -6.09 3.16
N ILE A 45 -1.32 -4.93 2.67
CA ILE A 45 -0.76 -3.61 3.02
C ILE A 45 -0.94 -3.33 4.51
N ALA A 46 -2.15 -3.54 5.07
CA ALA A 46 -2.38 -3.36 6.50
C ALA A 46 -1.46 -4.23 7.36
N ARG A 47 -1.25 -5.48 6.95
CA ARG A 47 -0.33 -6.40 7.64
C ARG A 47 1.11 -5.91 7.62
N SER A 48 1.59 -5.38 6.50
CA SER A 48 2.95 -4.86 6.37
C SER A 48 3.20 -3.65 7.28
N LEU A 49 2.16 -2.86 7.56
CA LEU A 49 2.24 -1.67 8.41
C LEU A 49 1.95 -1.92 9.90
N ALA A 50 1.59 -3.15 10.26
CA ALA A 50 1.15 -3.51 11.60
C ALA A 50 2.13 -3.15 12.71
N ASN A 51 3.41 -3.33 12.48
CA ASN A 51 4.49 -3.09 13.44
C ASN A 51 5.16 -1.71 13.31
N SER A 52 4.49 -0.74 12.69
CA SER A 52 5.01 0.62 12.47
C SER A 52 6.39 0.64 11.79
N PRO A 53 6.56 0.01 10.65
CA PRO A 53 7.83 0.02 9.95
C PRO A 53 8.20 1.46 9.53
N ARG A 54 9.48 1.71 9.35
CA ARG A 54 9.97 2.97 8.80
C ARG A 54 10.04 2.94 7.26
N LEU A 55 10.08 1.76 6.70
CA LEU A 55 10.14 1.52 5.26
C LEU A 55 9.16 0.41 4.87
N LEU A 56 8.39 0.65 3.84
CA LEU A 56 7.53 -0.32 3.18
C LEU A 56 8.13 -0.65 1.81
N LEU A 57 8.30 -1.92 1.53
CA LEU A 57 8.69 -2.43 0.21
C LEU A 57 7.51 -3.11 -0.44
N ALA A 58 7.18 -2.72 -1.66
CA ALA A 58 6.13 -3.32 -2.44
C ALA A 58 6.62 -3.64 -3.87
N ASP A 59 6.35 -4.85 -4.31
CA ASP A 59 6.66 -5.32 -5.64
C ASP A 59 5.36 -5.59 -6.38
N GLU A 60 5.11 -4.82 -7.44
CA GLU A 60 3.88 -4.86 -8.26
C GLU A 60 2.58 -4.93 -7.42
N PRO A 61 2.35 -4.00 -6.47
CA PRO A 61 1.25 -4.11 -5.50
C PRO A 61 -0.14 -4.08 -6.13
N THR A 62 -0.24 -3.75 -7.41
CA THR A 62 -1.50 -3.67 -8.15
C THR A 62 -1.51 -4.55 -9.41
N GLY A 63 -0.47 -5.35 -9.64
CA GLY A 63 -0.24 -6.05 -10.90
C GLY A 63 -1.33 -7.05 -11.31
N ASN A 64 -2.07 -7.60 -10.34
CA ASN A 64 -3.14 -8.58 -10.57
C ASN A 64 -4.55 -7.97 -10.48
N LEU A 65 -4.67 -6.65 -10.44
CA LEU A 65 -5.94 -5.95 -10.28
C LEU A 65 -6.36 -5.27 -11.59
N ASP A 66 -7.66 -5.15 -11.79
CA ASP A 66 -8.23 -4.30 -12.84
C ASP A 66 -7.90 -2.81 -12.57
N PRO A 67 -7.97 -1.92 -13.57
CA PRO A 67 -7.56 -0.52 -13.44
C PRO A 67 -8.23 0.23 -12.28
N ALA A 68 -9.54 0.04 -12.09
CA ALA A 68 -10.28 0.72 -11.03
C ALA A 68 -9.83 0.29 -9.63
N ASN A 69 -9.65 -1.02 -9.41
CA ASN A 69 -9.11 -1.55 -8.16
C ASN A 69 -7.65 -1.19 -7.96
N SER A 70 -6.84 -1.17 -9.02
CA SER A 70 -5.44 -0.73 -8.97
C SER A 70 -5.33 0.70 -8.46
N HIS A 71 -6.11 1.61 -8.99
CA HIS A 71 -6.13 3.01 -8.56
C HIS A 71 -6.56 3.13 -7.09
N ALA A 72 -7.63 2.45 -6.70
CA ALA A 72 -8.15 2.49 -5.32
C ALA A 72 -7.12 1.96 -4.30
N VAL A 73 -6.44 0.85 -4.61
CA VAL A 73 -5.39 0.28 -3.75
C VAL A 73 -4.19 1.23 -3.65
N PHE A 74 -3.80 1.81 -4.77
CA PHE A 74 -2.68 2.75 -4.82
C PHE A 74 -2.94 4.02 -4.00
N GLU A 75 -4.11 4.66 -4.17
CA GLU A 75 -4.49 5.85 -3.40
C GLU A 75 -4.58 5.53 -1.90
N ALA A 76 -5.13 4.38 -1.54
CA ALA A 76 -5.16 3.95 -0.15
C ALA A 76 -3.75 3.76 0.44
N LEU A 77 -2.83 3.18 -0.31
CA LEU A 77 -1.43 3.03 0.08
C LEU A 77 -0.74 4.39 0.25
N ARG A 78 -0.94 5.30 -0.69
CA ARG A 78 -0.37 6.65 -0.68
C ARG A 78 -0.87 7.46 0.51
N GLU A 79 -2.17 7.44 0.76
CA GLU A 79 -2.77 8.14 1.91
C GLU A 79 -2.25 7.57 3.23
N LEU A 80 -2.16 6.26 3.33
CA LEU A 80 -1.66 5.60 4.53
C LEU A 80 -0.16 5.89 4.74
N ALA A 81 0.64 5.96 3.69
CA ALA A 81 2.04 6.36 3.78
C ALA A 81 2.18 7.80 4.30
N LYS A 82 1.35 8.72 3.83
CA LYS A 82 1.33 10.10 4.32
C LYS A 82 0.93 10.21 5.79
N THR A 83 -0.12 9.52 6.20
CA THR A 83 -0.65 9.59 7.58
C THR A 83 0.25 8.89 8.59
N THR A 84 0.94 7.82 8.22
CA THR A 84 1.86 7.08 9.09
C THR A 84 3.31 7.59 9.06
N GLY A 85 3.68 8.38 8.04
CA GLY A 85 5.05 8.83 7.82
C GLY A 85 6.02 7.73 7.36
N VAL A 86 5.51 6.56 6.92
CA VAL A 86 6.34 5.48 6.38
C VAL A 86 6.88 5.88 5.02
N ALA A 87 8.17 5.62 4.77
CA ALA A 87 8.73 5.70 3.43
C ALA A 87 8.30 4.46 2.63
N ALA A 88 7.83 4.63 1.40
CA ALA A 88 7.43 3.52 0.54
C ALA A 88 8.33 3.46 -0.69
N LEU A 89 8.91 2.28 -0.93
CA LEU A 89 9.63 1.96 -2.16
C LEU A 89 8.80 0.93 -2.94
N ILE A 90 8.35 1.31 -4.12
CA ILE A 90 7.44 0.51 -4.94
C ILE A 90 8.11 0.20 -6.27
N ALA A 91 8.27 -1.08 -6.58
CA ALA A 91 8.64 -1.53 -7.90
C ALA A 91 7.36 -1.77 -8.71
N THR A 92 7.26 -1.13 -9.88
CA THR A 92 6.11 -1.29 -10.77
C THR A 92 6.48 -1.00 -12.22
N HIS A 93 5.81 -1.63 -13.16
CA HIS A 93 5.83 -1.28 -14.58
C HIS A 93 4.66 -0.37 -15.00
N ASN A 94 3.76 -0.06 -14.06
CA ASN A 94 2.65 0.85 -14.33
C ASN A 94 3.12 2.31 -14.26
N MET A 95 3.34 2.92 -15.42
CA MET A 95 3.85 4.28 -15.54
C MET A 95 2.86 5.34 -15.07
N GLU A 96 1.56 5.09 -15.17
CA GLU A 96 0.53 5.99 -14.65
C GLU A 96 0.65 6.10 -13.12
N LEU A 97 0.75 4.98 -12.41
CA LEU A 97 0.94 4.97 -10.97
C LEU A 97 2.29 5.58 -10.56
N ALA A 98 3.35 5.33 -11.33
CA ALA A 98 4.66 5.92 -11.08
C ALA A 98 4.62 7.45 -11.14
N GLY A 99 3.83 8.04 -12.05
CA GLY A 99 3.67 9.49 -12.17
C GLY A 99 3.05 10.18 -10.94
N HIS A 100 2.42 9.44 -10.03
CA HIS A 100 1.87 9.96 -8.79
C HIS A 100 2.82 9.87 -7.58
N MET A 101 4.05 9.41 -7.78
CA MET A 101 5.07 9.28 -6.73
C MET A 101 5.85 10.58 -6.54
N ASP A 102 6.42 10.76 -5.33
CA ASP A 102 7.28 11.90 -5.04
C ASP A 102 8.59 11.86 -5.84
N ARG A 103 9.12 10.64 -6.06
CA ARG A 103 10.33 10.39 -6.85
C ARG A 103 10.18 9.13 -7.67
N VAL A 104 10.70 9.13 -8.87
CA VAL A 104 10.67 7.99 -9.79
C VAL A 104 12.09 7.65 -10.22
N PHE A 105 12.44 6.37 -10.13
CA PHE A 105 13.70 5.85 -10.62
C PHE A 105 13.44 4.80 -11.68
N ALA A 106 14.15 4.87 -12.79
CA ALA A 106 14.14 3.83 -13.80
C ALA A 106 15.39 2.97 -13.68
N LEU A 107 15.21 1.66 -13.74
CA LEU A 107 16.31 0.72 -13.88
C LEU A 107 16.65 0.59 -15.37
N LYS A 108 17.86 0.98 -15.75
CA LYS A 108 18.36 0.91 -17.12
C LYS A 108 19.79 0.40 -17.11
N ASP A 109 20.06 -0.64 -17.87
CA ASP A 109 21.39 -1.24 -18.03
C ASP A 109 22.11 -1.53 -16.69
N GLY A 110 21.33 -1.96 -15.66
CA GLY A 110 21.85 -2.26 -14.32
C GLY A 110 22.07 -1.04 -13.42
N HIS A 111 21.69 0.16 -13.86
CA HIS A 111 21.82 1.40 -13.10
C HIS A 111 20.45 2.01 -12.82
N LEU A 112 20.33 2.71 -11.66
CA LEU A 112 19.16 3.50 -11.31
C LEU A 112 19.35 4.93 -11.79
N GLU A 113 18.44 5.41 -12.61
CA GLU A 113 18.38 6.78 -13.09
C GLU A 113 17.13 7.45 -12.53
N GLU A 114 17.29 8.58 -11.84
CA GLU A 114 16.15 9.38 -11.39
C GLU A 114 15.51 10.07 -12.59
N ARG A 115 14.21 9.90 -12.73
CA ARG A 115 13.40 10.60 -13.73
C ARG A 115 12.70 11.78 -13.07
N ALA A 116 12.65 12.91 -13.76
CA ALA A 116 11.75 13.98 -13.36
C ALA A 116 10.33 13.43 -13.33
N ALA A 117 9.60 13.67 -12.23
CA ALA A 117 8.17 13.43 -12.23
C ALA A 117 7.58 14.32 -13.32
N GLU A 118 7.07 13.74 -14.39
CA GLU A 118 6.34 14.50 -15.40
C GLU A 118 5.11 15.06 -14.69
N ALA A 119 5.12 16.36 -14.46
CA ALA A 119 3.96 17.07 -13.95
C ALA A 119 2.83 16.83 -14.95
N GLN A 120 1.88 15.97 -14.59
CA GLN A 120 0.65 15.88 -15.35
C GLN A 120 -0.07 17.22 -15.21
N THR A 121 0.05 18.04 -16.23
CA THR A 121 -0.79 19.22 -16.39
C THR A 121 -2.21 18.73 -16.70
N TYR A 122 -3.10 18.89 -15.75
CA TYR A 122 -4.54 18.75 -15.97
C TYR A 122 -5.07 19.99 -16.69
#